data_f6a709def38b4eda76230cc760a3286f
#
_entry.id   f6a709def38b4eda76230cc760a3286f
#
_cell.length_a   1.000
_cell.length_b   1.000
_cell.length_c   1.000
_cell.angle_alpha   90.00
_cell.angle_beta   90.00
_cell.angle_gamma   90.00
#
_symmetry.space_group_name_H-M   'P 1'
#
loop_
_entity.id
_entity.type
_entity.pdbx_description
1 polymer ?
#
loop_
_entity_poly.entity_id
_entity_poly.type
_entity_poly.pdbx_seq_one_letter_code
_entity_poly.pdbx_strand_id
1 'polypeptide(L)'
;MIKVEIDEGSGFCFGVVTAIHKAEEELAKGETLYCLGDIVHNSREVDRLKTMGLITINREEFKQLKNAKVLLRAHGEPPETYMIARENKIEIIDATCPVVLRLQKRIRQGYLADSDEEKQIVIYGKSGHAEVLGLVGQTDGKAIVIEKAEEAKKLDLNKSIRLFSQTTKSLDEFQEIVEYFKQHISPEATFEYYDTICRQVANRMPKLREFAATHDLIFFVSGKKSSNGKMLFEECLKVNANSHLIDNEKEIDPSLLQNVKSIGVCGATSTPKLLMEKIYNHIRTLIKE
;
A
#
# COMPACT_ATOMS: atom_id res chain seq x y z
N MET A 1 13.40 29.24 19.81
CA MET A 1 12.43 28.15 20.10
C MET A 1 12.37 27.26 18.87
N ILE A 2 12.59 25.94 18.99
CA ILE A 2 12.54 25.01 17.88
C ILE A 2 11.08 24.83 17.46
N LYS A 3 10.78 25.00 16.18
CA LYS A 3 9.44 24.75 15.61
C LYS A 3 9.31 23.24 15.34
N VAL A 4 8.25 22.61 15.82
CA VAL A 4 7.93 21.21 15.55
C VAL A 4 6.57 21.13 14.88
N GLU A 5 6.47 20.45 13.73
CA GLU A 5 5.25 20.33 12.94
C GLU A 5 4.99 18.89 12.55
N ILE A 6 3.70 18.52 12.48
CA ILE A 6 3.26 17.25 11.88
C ILE A 6 2.73 17.55 10.49
N ASP A 7 3.17 16.78 9.50
CA ASP A 7 2.64 16.88 8.15
C ASP A 7 1.17 16.42 8.10
N GLU A 8 0.28 17.34 7.74
CA GLU A 8 -1.17 17.10 7.71
C GLU A 8 -1.57 15.99 6.72
N GLY A 9 -0.80 15.80 5.68
CA GLY A 9 -1.03 14.75 4.69
C GLY A 9 -0.57 13.35 5.16
N SER A 10 0.10 13.23 6.31
CA SER A 10 0.58 11.96 6.85
C SER A 10 -0.51 11.19 7.58
N GLY A 11 -0.40 9.88 7.57
CA GLY A 11 -1.31 8.99 8.29
C GLY A 11 -2.04 8.00 7.38
N PHE A 12 -2.92 7.23 7.98
CA PHE A 12 -3.72 6.23 7.26
C PHE A 12 -4.50 6.83 6.11
N CYS A 13 -4.39 6.22 4.93
CA CYS A 13 -5.26 6.55 3.82
C CYS A 13 -6.70 6.06 4.08
N PHE A 14 -7.66 6.61 3.34
CA PHE A 14 -9.08 6.24 3.45
C PHE A 14 -9.32 4.73 3.43
N GLY A 15 -8.67 3.98 2.54
CA GLY A 15 -8.85 2.54 2.45
C GLY A 15 -8.41 1.80 3.73
N VAL A 16 -7.31 2.22 4.34
CA VAL A 16 -6.82 1.65 5.61
C VAL A 16 -7.76 2.01 6.75
N VAL A 17 -8.17 3.27 6.86
CA VAL A 17 -9.12 3.73 7.89
C VAL A 17 -10.42 2.94 7.82
N THR A 18 -10.99 2.77 6.63
CA THR A 18 -12.22 1.99 6.45
C THR A 18 -12.06 0.53 6.87
N ALA A 19 -10.92 -0.10 6.58
CA ALA A 19 -10.68 -1.50 6.98
C ALA A 19 -10.56 -1.63 8.50
N ILE A 20 -9.87 -0.70 9.17
CA ILE A 20 -9.75 -0.67 10.62
C ILE A 20 -11.11 -0.46 11.27
N HIS A 21 -11.90 0.51 10.82
CA HIS A 21 -13.24 0.77 11.36
C HIS A 21 -14.17 -0.45 11.23
N LYS A 22 -14.18 -1.10 10.07
CA LYS A 22 -14.96 -2.35 9.89
C LYS A 22 -14.53 -3.43 10.87
N ALA A 23 -13.22 -3.60 11.11
CA ALA A 23 -12.73 -4.55 12.09
C ALA A 23 -13.21 -4.20 13.50
N GLU A 24 -13.10 -2.94 13.91
CA GLU A 24 -13.55 -2.46 15.23
C GLU A 24 -15.06 -2.62 15.42
N GLU A 25 -15.85 -2.28 14.41
CA GLU A 25 -17.31 -2.45 14.44
C GLU A 25 -17.72 -3.93 14.61
N GLU A 26 -17.04 -4.84 13.92
CA GLU A 26 -17.33 -6.28 14.03
C GLU A 26 -16.85 -6.84 15.38
N LEU A 27 -15.68 -6.44 15.84
CA LEU A 27 -15.15 -6.86 17.16
C LEU A 27 -16.03 -6.36 18.30
N ALA A 28 -16.62 -5.17 18.18
CA ALA A 28 -17.53 -4.61 19.19
C ALA A 28 -18.84 -5.43 19.35
N LYS A 29 -19.20 -6.27 18.36
CA LYS A 29 -20.36 -7.19 18.45
C LYS A 29 -20.10 -8.40 19.33
N GLY A 30 -18.84 -8.61 19.76
CA GLY A 30 -18.43 -9.72 20.64
C GLY A 30 -18.29 -11.08 19.94
N GLU A 31 -18.34 -11.13 18.62
CA GLU A 31 -18.13 -12.33 17.84
C GLU A 31 -16.65 -12.52 17.46
N THR A 32 -16.26 -13.78 17.21
CA THR A 32 -14.90 -14.08 16.73
C THR A 32 -14.73 -13.55 15.31
N LEU A 33 -13.75 -12.67 15.10
CA LEU A 33 -13.40 -12.13 13.79
C LEU A 33 -12.00 -12.56 13.38
N TYR A 34 -11.89 -13.19 12.24
CA TYR A 34 -10.63 -13.50 11.58
C TYR A 34 -10.28 -12.42 10.56
N CYS A 35 -9.00 -12.21 10.30
CA CYS A 35 -8.52 -11.34 9.22
C CYS A 35 -7.55 -12.12 8.33
N LEU A 36 -7.81 -12.14 7.02
CA LEU A 36 -6.94 -12.82 6.06
C LEU A 36 -5.68 -12.00 5.79
N GLY A 37 -4.60 -12.34 6.50
CA GLY A 37 -3.34 -11.61 6.56
C GLY A 37 -3.40 -10.37 7.45
N ASP A 38 -2.27 -9.69 7.62
CA ASP A 38 -2.18 -8.47 8.44
C ASP A 38 -3.07 -7.36 7.85
N ILE A 39 -3.96 -6.80 8.66
CA ILE A 39 -4.92 -5.78 8.21
C ILE A 39 -4.21 -4.54 7.64
N VAL A 40 -3.06 -4.21 8.17
CA VAL A 40 -2.21 -3.08 7.75
C VAL A 40 -0.74 -3.41 7.97
N HIS A 41 0.16 -2.79 7.19
CA HIS A 41 1.61 -2.97 7.35
C HIS A 41 2.18 -2.11 8.49
N ASN A 42 1.56 -2.20 9.66
CA ASN A 42 2.02 -1.55 10.89
C ASN A 42 1.80 -2.50 12.06
N SER A 43 2.89 -3.01 12.65
CA SER A 43 2.85 -4.02 13.71
C SER A 43 2.08 -3.57 14.94
N ARG A 44 2.21 -2.29 15.34
CA ARG A 44 1.51 -1.73 16.50
C ARG A 44 0.01 -1.72 16.32
N GLU A 45 -0.46 -1.36 15.13
CA GLU A 45 -1.90 -1.36 14.84
C GLU A 45 -2.45 -2.78 14.74
N VAL A 46 -1.67 -3.69 14.17
CA VAL A 46 -2.00 -5.12 14.17
C VAL A 46 -2.09 -5.65 15.61
N ASP A 47 -1.12 -5.33 16.47
CA ASP A 47 -1.11 -5.76 17.88
C ASP A 47 -2.27 -5.14 18.66
N ARG A 48 -2.60 -3.86 18.41
CA ARG A 48 -3.78 -3.21 19.00
C ARG A 48 -5.07 -3.96 18.68
N LEU A 49 -5.30 -4.27 17.42
CA LEU A 49 -6.49 -5.01 17.00
C LEU A 49 -6.49 -6.46 17.50
N LYS A 50 -5.32 -7.09 17.62
CA LYS A 50 -5.20 -8.41 18.30
C LYS A 50 -5.63 -8.33 19.77
N THR A 51 -5.24 -7.28 20.49
CA THR A 51 -5.70 -7.11 21.88
C THR A 51 -7.22 -6.91 22.00
N MET A 52 -7.86 -6.42 20.93
CA MET A 52 -9.32 -6.32 20.81
C MET A 52 -9.99 -7.63 20.38
N GLY A 53 -9.22 -8.68 20.04
CA GLY A 53 -9.72 -9.99 19.66
C GLY A 53 -9.63 -10.35 18.19
N LEU A 54 -8.99 -9.52 17.33
CA LEU A 54 -8.80 -9.86 15.92
C LEU A 54 -7.79 -11.00 15.76
N ILE A 55 -8.16 -12.05 15.04
CA ILE A 55 -7.31 -13.21 14.78
C ILE A 55 -6.79 -13.15 13.34
N THR A 56 -5.48 -12.90 13.18
CA THR A 56 -4.85 -12.94 11.85
C THR A 56 -4.63 -14.39 11.43
N ILE A 57 -5.07 -14.74 10.22
CA ILE A 57 -4.90 -16.06 9.61
C ILE A 57 -4.22 -15.95 8.25
N ASN A 58 -3.55 -17.02 7.84
CA ASN A 58 -2.97 -17.16 6.51
C ASN A 58 -3.96 -17.85 5.53
N ARG A 59 -3.55 -18.00 4.26
CA ARG A 59 -4.39 -18.60 3.21
C ARG A 59 -4.71 -20.06 3.46
N GLU A 60 -3.79 -20.83 4.02
CA GLU A 60 -4.00 -22.26 4.29
C GLU A 60 -4.97 -22.43 5.46
N GLU A 61 -4.86 -21.63 6.50
CA GLU A 61 -5.82 -21.59 7.60
C GLU A 61 -7.20 -21.15 7.11
N PHE A 62 -7.28 -20.15 6.22
CA PHE A 62 -8.53 -19.69 5.62
C PHE A 62 -9.25 -20.82 4.85
N LYS A 63 -8.53 -21.62 4.06
CA LYS A 63 -9.12 -22.76 3.32
C LYS A 63 -9.73 -23.82 4.22
N GLN A 64 -9.25 -23.94 5.45
CA GLN A 64 -9.71 -24.93 6.42
C GLN A 64 -10.85 -24.40 7.31
N LEU A 65 -11.05 -23.09 7.39
CA LEU A 65 -12.12 -22.48 8.16
C LEU A 65 -13.49 -22.85 7.61
N LYS A 66 -14.46 -23.04 8.53
CA LYS A 66 -15.87 -23.25 8.17
C LYS A 66 -16.78 -22.50 9.15
N ASN A 67 -17.89 -21.97 8.64
CA ASN A 67 -18.91 -21.27 9.45
C ASN A 67 -18.28 -20.16 10.31
N ALA A 68 -17.38 -19.39 9.75
CA ALA A 68 -16.61 -18.34 10.43
C ALA A 68 -16.85 -16.98 9.79
N LYS A 69 -16.50 -15.91 10.51
CA LYS A 69 -16.53 -14.53 10.00
C LYS A 69 -15.10 -14.06 9.70
N VAL A 70 -14.85 -13.64 8.47
CA VAL A 70 -13.50 -13.25 8.01
C VAL A 70 -13.53 -11.88 7.35
N LEU A 71 -12.68 -10.98 7.83
CA LEU A 71 -12.44 -9.68 7.23
C LEU A 71 -11.39 -9.82 6.10
N LEU A 72 -11.74 -9.35 4.92
CA LEU A 72 -10.82 -9.14 3.82
C LEU A 72 -10.32 -7.70 3.87
N ARG A 73 -8.99 -7.54 3.90
CA ARG A 73 -8.31 -6.24 4.06
C ARG A 73 -8.38 -5.37 2.81
N ALA A 74 -7.92 -4.11 2.94
CA ALA A 74 -7.99 -3.09 1.88
C ALA A 74 -7.29 -3.47 0.56
N HIS A 75 -6.40 -4.46 0.56
CA HIS A 75 -5.63 -4.90 -0.61
C HIS A 75 -6.43 -5.68 -1.65
N GLY A 76 -7.62 -6.18 -1.28
CA GLY A 76 -8.44 -7.03 -2.13
C GLY A 76 -7.91 -8.46 -2.27
N GLU A 77 -8.78 -9.36 -2.67
CA GLU A 77 -8.49 -10.78 -2.80
C GLU A 77 -8.84 -11.28 -4.21
N PRO A 78 -8.26 -12.40 -4.66
CA PRO A 78 -8.63 -13.03 -5.92
C PRO A 78 -10.03 -13.65 -5.85
N PRO A 79 -10.70 -13.90 -6.99
CA PRO A 79 -12.02 -14.53 -7.03
C PRO A 79 -12.10 -15.88 -6.32
N GLU A 80 -11.01 -16.66 -6.32
CA GLU A 80 -10.90 -17.94 -5.62
C GLU A 80 -11.20 -17.80 -4.11
N THR A 81 -10.77 -16.71 -3.46
CA THR A 81 -11.04 -16.47 -2.04
C THR A 81 -12.55 -16.42 -1.76
N TYR A 82 -13.31 -15.77 -2.63
CA TYR A 82 -14.77 -15.67 -2.48
C TYR A 82 -15.48 -16.99 -2.78
N MET A 83 -14.95 -17.83 -3.68
CA MET A 83 -15.47 -19.16 -3.96
C MET A 83 -15.29 -20.07 -2.74
N ILE A 84 -14.09 -20.13 -2.17
CA ILE A 84 -13.78 -20.89 -0.95
C ILE A 84 -14.67 -20.44 0.22
N ALA A 85 -14.83 -19.12 0.39
CA ALA A 85 -15.70 -18.59 1.43
C ALA A 85 -17.14 -19.09 1.30
N ARG A 86 -17.68 -19.12 0.08
CA ARG A 86 -19.04 -19.62 -0.20
C ARG A 86 -19.17 -21.11 0.11
N GLU A 87 -18.23 -21.93 -0.35
CA GLU A 87 -18.20 -23.37 -0.13
C GLU A 87 -18.11 -23.70 1.36
N ASN A 88 -17.30 -22.96 2.10
CA ASN A 88 -17.06 -23.16 3.53
C ASN A 88 -18.05 -22.42 4.46
N LYS A 89 -19.06 -21.75 3.89
CA LYS A 89 -20.03 -20.93 4.65
C LYS A 89 -19.35 -19.88 5.52
N ILE A 90 -18.31 -19.23 5.01
CA ILE A 90 -17.63 -18.14 5.67
C ILE A 90 -18.35 -16.82 5.34
N GLU A 91 -18.72 -16.08 6.37
CA GLU A 91 -19.22 -14.71 6.24
C GLU A 91 -18.05 -13.76 5.95
N ILE A 92 -18.10 -13.09 4.80
CA ILE A 92 -17.05 -12.14 4.41
C ILE A 92 -17.45 -10.72 4.82
N ILE A 93 -16.57 -10.08 5.60
CA ILE A 93 -16.57 -8.64 5.82
C ILE A 93 -15.55 -8.04 4.84
N ASP A 94 -16.03 -7.61 3.69
CA ASP A 94 -15.14 -7.08 2.65
C ASP A 94 -14.77 -5.62 2.94
N ALA A 95 -13.51 -5.40 3.30
CA ALA A 95 -12.94 -4.07 3.51
C ALA A 95 -12.00 -3.64 2.37
N THR A 96 -12.10 -4.27 1.21
CA THR A 96 -11.31 -3.90 0.04
C THR A 96 -11.50 -2.43 -0.32
N CYS A 97 -10.40 -1.71 -0.52
CA CYS A 97 -10.44 -0.32 -0.92
C CYS A 97 -11.19 -0.14 -2.24
N PRO A 98 -12.12 0.83 -2.35
CA PRO A 98 -12.86 1.07 -3.60
C PRO A 98 -11.98 1.34 -4.83
N VAL A 99 -10.76 1.88 -4.62
CA VAL A 99 -9.78 2.07 -5.70
C VAL A 99 -9.31 0.72 -6.23
N VAL A 100 -8.97 -0.20 -5.32
CA VAL A 100 -8.55 -1.57 -5.66
C VAL A 100 -9.68 -2.36 -6.31
N LEU A 101 -10.90 -2.27 -5.78
CA LEU A 101 -12.08 -2.93 -6.40
C LEU A 101 -12.31 -2.48 -7.84
N ARG A 102 -12.20 -1.17 -8.10
CA ARG A 102 -12.33 -0.65 -9.48
C ARG A 102 -11.22 -1.17 -10.39
N LEU A 103 -10.00 -1.27 -9.88
CA LEU A 103 -8.87 -1.82 -10.62
C LEU A 103 -9.09 -3.30 -10.93
N GLN A 104 -9.44 -4.12 -9.94
CA GLN A 104 -9.77 -5.54 -10.11
C GLN A 104 -10.86 -5.74 -11.15
N LYS A 105 -11.97 -4.97 -11.06
CA LYS A 105 -13.05 -5.03 -12.03
C LYS A 105 -12.58 -4.69 -13.45
N ARG A 106 -11.75 -3.67 -13.61
CA ARG A 106 -11.21 -3.27 -14.92
C ARG A 106 -10.31 -4.35 -15.52
N ILE A 107 -9.44 -4.95 -14.72
CA ILE A 107 -8.57 -6.06 -15.16
C ILE A 107 -9.43 -7.25 -15.58
N ARG A 108 -10.42 -7.64 -14.76
CA ARG A 108 -11.32 -8.77 -15.08
C ARG A 108 -12.12 -8.53 -16.34
N GLN A 109 -12.67 -7.32 -16.53
CA GLN A 109 -13.40 -6.95 -17.74
C GLN A 109 -12.49 -7.00 -18.97
N GLY A 110 -11.26 -6.49 -18.88
CA GLY A 110 -10.27 -6.58 -19.94
C GLY A 110 -9.93 -8.02 -20.30
N TYR A 111 -9.71 -8.85 -19.28
CA TYR A 111 -9.37 -10.26 -19.47
C TYR A 111 -10.51 -11.05 -20.16
N LEU A 112 -11.76 -10.80 -19.76
CA LEU A 112 -12.93 -11.49 -20.33
C LEU A 112 -13.32 -10.97 -21.73
N ALA A 113 -13.00 -9.72 -22.04
CA ALA A 113 -13.30 -9.14 -23.37
C ALA A 113 -12.32 -9.60 -24.43
N ASP A 114 -11.11 -9.99 -24.04
CA ASP A 114 -10.07 -10.46 -24.93
C ASP A 114 -10.19 -11.98 -25.08
N SER A 115 -10.87 -12.43 -26.15
CA SER A 115 -10.97 -13.85 -26.51
C SER A 115 -9.65 -14.41 -27.11
N ASP A 116 -8.67 -13.55 -27.35
CA ASP A 116 -7.44 -13.92 -28.03
C ASP A 116 -6.30 -14.17 -27.03
N GLU A 117 -5.64 -15.33 -27.18
CA GLU A 117 -4.39 -15.68 -26.50
C GLU A 117 -3.21 -14.74 -26.88
N GLU A 118 -3.44 -13.80 -27.79
CA GLU A 118 -2.44 -12.87 -28.31
C GLU A 118 -2.28 -11.60 -27.45
N LYS A 119 -3.12 -11.39 -26.45
CA LYS A 119 -3.00 -10.23 -25.55
C LYS A 119 -2.34 -10.59 -24.21
N GLN A 120 -1.33 -9.81 -23.86
CA GLN A 120 -0.66 -9.89 -22.56
C GLN A 120 -1.24 -8.86 -21.60
N ILE A 121 -1.79 -9.30 -20.47
CA ILE A 121 -2.11 -8.41 -19.37
C ILE A 121 -0.88 -8.29 -18.49
N VAL A 122 -0.36 -7.08 -18.35
CA VAL A 122 0.86 -6.76 -17.60
C VAL A 122 0.50 -5.93 -16.39
N ILE A 123 1.02 -6.31 -15.24
CA ILE A 123 0.82 -5.61 -13.98
C ILE A 123 2.18 -5.12 -13.47
N TYR A 124 2.40 -3.81 -13.49
CA TYR A 124 3.53 -3.19 -12.82
C TYR A 124 3.27 -3.19 -11.31
N GLY A 125 3.95 -4.06 -10.57
CA GLY A 125 3.69 -4.30 -9.16
C GLY A 125 4.76 -5.15 -8.50
N LYS A 126 4.71 -5.27 -7.17
CA LYS A 126 5.63 -6.11 -6.41
C LYS A 126 5.11 -7.54 -6.36
N SER A 127 5.87 -8.51 -6.88
CA SER A 127 5.54 -9.94 -6.83
C SER A 127 5.30 -10.40 -5.40
N GLY A 128 4.25 -11.21 -5.20
CA GLY A 128 3.85 -11.69 -3.88
C GLY A 128 3.17 -10.67 -2.97
N HIS A 129 3.06 -9.41 -3.37
CA HIS A 129 2.29 -8.43 -2.60
C HIS A 129 0.79 -8.78 -2.66
N ALA A 130 0.08 -8.62 -1.55
CA ALA A 130 -1.32 -9.01 -1.43
C ALA A 130 -2.22 -8.40 -2.51
N GLU A 131 -2.08 -7.11 -2.80
CA GLU A 131 -2.82 -6.43 -3.86
C GLU A 131 -2.53 -7.08 -5.22
N VAL A 132 -1.25 -7.33 -5.53
CA VAL A 132 -0.85 -7.92 -6.81
C VAL A 132 -1.38 -9.34 -6.97
N LEU A 133 -1.39 -10.14 -5.91
CA LEU A 133 -2.04 -11.47 -5.92
C LEU A 133 -3.53 -11.35 -6.25
N GLY A 134 -4.22 -10.38 -5.67
CA GLY A 134 -5.61 -10.09 -5.97
C GLY A 134 -5.85 -9.65 -7.43
N LEU A 135 -4.91 -8.88 -8.00
CA LEU A 135 -4.98 -8.42 -9.39
C LEU A 135 -4.70 -9.56 -10.38
N VAL A 136 -3.64 -10.35 -10.15
CA VAL A 136 -3.29 -11.53 -10.97
C VAL A 136 -4.43 -12.54 -10.98
N GLY A 137 -5.09 -12.74 -9.83
CA GLY A 137 -6.27 -13.61 -9.73
C GLY A 137 -7.44 -13.19 -10.62
N GLN A 138 -7.54 -11.92 -11.03
CA GLN A 138 -8.58 -11.45 -11.95
C GLN A 138 -8.40 -11.99 -13.38
N THR A 139 -7.23 -12.53 -13.69
CA THR A 139 -6.86 -13.10 -15.00
C THR A 139 -6.63 -14.61 -14.93
N ASP A 140 -7.20 -15.27 -13.93
CA ASP A 140 -7.02 -16.71 -13.69
C ASP A 140 -5.51 -17.09 -13.61
N GLY A 141 -4.68 -16.19 -13.08
CA GLY A 141 -3.23 -16.36 -12.92
C GLY A 141 -2.39 -16.05 -14.17
N LYS A 142 -2.98 -15.60 -15.27
CA LYS A 142 -2.27 -15.40 -16.56
C LYS A 142 -1.59 -14.04 -16.69
N ALA A 143 -1.87 -13.05 -15.84
CA ALA A 143 -1.21 -11.75 -15.90
C ALA A 143 0.28 -11.87 -15.60
N ILE A 144 1.08 -11.12 -16.34
CA ILE A 144 2.53 -11.03 -16.16
C ILE A 144 2.83 -9.87 -15.22
N VAL A 145 3.57 -10.15 -14.14
CA VAL A 145 3.99 -9.13 -13.18
C VAL A 145 5.39 -8.66 -13.53
N ILE A 146 5.57 -7.35 -13.60
CA ILE A 146 6.89 -6.70 -13.71
C ILE A 146 7.09 -5.77 -12.50
N GLU A 147 8.25 -5.82 -11.89
CA GLU A 147 8.58 -5.01 -10.70
C GLU A 147 9.30 -3.71 -11.03
N LYS A 148 10.03 -3.69 -12.15
CA LYS A 148 10.88 -2.59 -12.61
C LYS A 148 10.73 -2.38 -14.12
N ALA A 149 11.06 -1.18 -14.58
CA ALA A 149 10.99 -0.81 -15.98
C ALA A 149 11.84 -1.71 -16.90
N GLU A 150 13.01 -2.15 -16.42
CA GLU A 150 13.89 -3.02 -17.21
C GLU A 150 13.27 -4.38 -17.55
N GLU A 151 12.32 -4.85 -16.75
CA GLU A 151 11.64 -6.13 -16.98
C GLU A 151 10.65 -6.08 -18.14
N ALA A 152 10.22 -4.88 -18.55
CA ALA A 152 9.41 -4.68 -19.74
C ALA A 152 10.09 -5.21 -21.01
N LYS A 153 11.44 -5.20 -21.05
CA LYS A 153 12.26 -5.71 -22.15
C LYS A 153 12.17 -7.22 -22.35
N LYS A 154 11.66 -7.96 -21.37
CA LYS A 154 11.52 -9.43 -21.42
C LYS A 154 10.20 -9.88 -22.01
N LEU A 155 9.27 -8.97 -22.27
CA LEU A 155 7.95 -9.28 -22.81
C LEU A 155 7.97 -9.44 -24.32
N ASP A 156 7.01 -10.21 -24.84
CA ASP A 156 6.84 -10.38 -26.27
C ASP A 156 6.16 -9.15 -26.87
N LEU A 157 6.95 -8.31 -27.53
CA LEU A 157 6.49 -7.06 -28.14
C LEU A 157 5.73 -7.25 -29.47
N ASN A 158 5.65 -8.47 -29.99
CA ASN A 158 4.78 -8.80 -31.13
C ASN A 158 3.33 -9.04 -30.71
N LYS A 159 3.08 -9.22 -29.41
CA LYS A 159 1.74 -9.39 -28.86
C LYS A 159 1.20 -8.07 -28.33
N SER A 160 -0.10 -7.89 -28.45
CA SER A 160 -0.78 -6.72 -27.84
C SER A 160 -0.60 -6.72 -26.33
N ILE A 161 -0.42 -5.55 -25.75
CA ILE A 161 -0.16 -5.37 -24.31
C ILE A 161 -1.22 -4.47 -23.70
N ARG A 162 -1.76 -4.91 -22.54
CA ARG A 162 -2.59 -4.08 -21.67
C ARG A 162 -1.91 -3.95 -20.32
N LEU A 163 -1.41 -2.75 -20.03
CA LEU A 163 -0.64 -2.43 -18.84
C LEU A 163 -1.51 -1.79 -17.74
N PHE A 164 -1.38 -2.33 -16.52
CA PHE A 164 -1.93 -1.78 -15.29
C PHE A 164 -0.82 -1.57 -14.26
N SER A 165 -1.10 -0.80 -13.22
CA SER A 165 -0.18 -0.62 -12.09
C SER A 165 -0.84 -1.02 -10.77
N GLN A 166 -0.07 -1.61 -9.87
CA GLN A 166 -0.39 -1.65 -8.44
C GLN A 166 -0.58 -0.22 -7.93
N THR A 167 -1.57 0.00 -7.06
CA THR A 167 -2.00 1.34 -6.65
C THR A 167 -0.95 2.17 -5.91
N THR A 168 0.11 1.52 -5.39
CA THR A 168 1.16 2.13 -4.56
C THR A 168 2.55 2.19 -5.22
N LYS A 169 2.62 1.99 -6.55
CA LYS A 169 3.88 2.08 -7.30
C LYS A 169 4.23 3.52 -7.68
N SER A 170 5.45 3.73 -8.16
CA SER A 170 5.94 5.02 -8.65
C SER A 170 5.27 5.43 -9.97
N LEU A 171 4.79 6.67 -10.04
CA LEU A 171 4.22 7.22 -11.26
C LEU A 171 5.31 7.45 -12.33
N ASP A 172 6.49 7.91 -11.92
CA ASP A 172 7.60 8.19 -12.82
C ASP A 172 8.07 6.89 -13.51
N GLU A 173 8.28 5.81 -12.73
CA GLU A 173 8.68 4.52 -13.27
C GLU A 173 7.58 3.87 -14.14
N PHE A 174 6.31 4.07 -13.78
CA PHE A 174 5.19 3.65 -14.63
C PHE A 174 5.23 4.37 -15.98
N GLN A 175 5.54 5.66 -16.00
CA GLN A 175 5.65 6.43 -17.22
C GLN A 175 6.83 5.97 -18.09
N GLU A 176 7.98 5.60 -17.49
CA GLU A 176 9.11 5.01 -18.18
C GLU A 176 8.70 3.69 -18.89
N ILE A 177 7.94 2.85 -18.21
CA ILE A 177 7.40 1.61 -18.80
C ILE A 177 6.48 1.91 -19.98
N VAL A 178 5.59 2.89 -19.82
CA VAL A 178 4.66 3.32 -20.89
C VAL A 178 5.43 3.79 -22.13
N GLU A 179 6.44 4.66 -21.94
CA GLU A 179 7.24 5.18 -23.05
C GLU A 179 8.05 4.07 -23.73
N TYR A 180 8.59 3.12 -22.93
CA TYR A 180 9.28 1.96 -23.51
C TYR A 180 8.38 1.15 -24.44
N PHE A 181 7.15 0.80 -24.00
CA PHE A 181 6.23 0.05 -24.85
C PHE A 181 5.79 0.82 -26.08
N LYS A 182 5.50 2.12 -25.98
CA LYS A 182 5.15 2.96 -27.13
C LYS A 182 6.22 2.97 -28.22
N GLN A 183 7.50 2.91 -27.81
CA GLN A 183 8.63 2.97 -28.74
C GLN A 183 8.99 1.62 -29.37
N HIS A 184 8.65 0.51 -28.72
CA HIS A 184 9.19 -0.81 -29.09
C HIS A 184 8.12 -1.84 -29.48
N ILE A 185 6.83 -1.58 -29.20
CA ILE A 185 5.77 -2.52 -29.58
C ILE A 185 5.68 -2.64 -31.11
N SER A 186 5.42 -3.84 -31.60
CA SER A 186 5.23 -4.10 -33.04
C SER A 186 4.10 -3.22 -33.60
N PRO A 187 4.25 -2.69 -34.83
CA PRO A 187 3.20 -1.95 -35.52
C PRO A 187 1.86 -2.71 -35.65
N GLU A 188 1.92 -4.04 -35.66
CA GLU A 188 0.74 -4.90 -35.78
C GLU A 188 0.06 -5.19 -34.42
N ALA A 189 0.74 -4.90 -33.31
CA ALA A 189 0.24 -5.08 -31.97
C ALA A 189 -0.32 -3.78 -31.39
N THR A 190 -1.30 -3.90 -30.46
CA THR A 190 -1.87 -2.74 -29.79
C THR A 190 -1.29 -2.59 -28.37
N PHE A 191 -1.08 -1.35 -27.95
CA PHE A 191 -0.69 -1.02 -26.60
C PHE A 191 -1.74 -0.15 -25.91
N GLU A 192 -2.32 -0.68 -24.86
CA GLU A 192 -3.24 0.02 -23.97
C GLU A 192 -2.61 0.11 -22.58
N TYR A 193 -2.72 1.25 -21.92
CA TYR A 193 -2.26 1.41 -20.56
C TYR A 193 -3.25 2.19 -19.71
N TYR A 194 -3.28 1.87 -18.43
CA TYR A 194 -4.16 2.50 -17.46
C TYR A 194 -3.34 2.92 -16.26
N ASP A 195 -3.23 4.22 -16.04
CA ASP A 195 -2.67 4.75 -14.82
C ASP A 195 -3.65 4.48 -13.68
N THR A 196 -3.38 3.39 -12.96
CA THR A 196 -4.17 2.90 -11.84
C THR A 196 -3.52 3.18 -10.49
N ILE A 197 -2.46 3.99 -10.47
CA ILE A 197 -1.81 4.45 -9.25
C ILE A 197 -2.79 5.33 -8.45
N CYS A 198 -2.91 5.06 -7.16
CA CYS A 198 -3.82 5.80 -6.29
C CYS A 198 -3.42 7.27 -6.19
N ARG A 199 -4.35 8.19 -6.47
CA ARG A 199 -4.08 9.64 -6.42
C ARG A 199 -3.67 10.13 -5.03
N GLN A 200 -4.15 9.49 -3.97
CA GLN A 200 -3.66 9.81 -2.62
C GLN A 200 -2.17 9.47 -2.45
N VAL A 201 -1.70 8.41 -3.11
CA VAL A 201 -0.27 8.04 -3.10
C VAL A 201 0.52 8.95 -4.03
N ALA A 202 0.07 9.12 -5.29
CA ALA A 202 0.76 9.96 -6.27
C ALA A 202 0.90 11.43 -5.82
N ASN A 203 -0.18 12.02 -5.29
CA ASN A 203 -0.18 13.40 -4.81
C ASN A 203 0.56 13.57 -3.46
N ARG A 204 0.81 12.47 -2.77
CA ARG A 204 1.52 12.47 -1.50
C ARG A 204 2.98 12.86 -1.65
N MET A 205 3.65 12.36 -2.69
CA MET A 205 5.09 12.55 -2.88
C MET A 205 5.50 14.01 -3.05
N PRO A 206 4.87 14.82 -3.93
CA PRO A 206 5.20 16.24 -4.06
C PRO A 206 5.03 17.03 -2.76
N LYS A 207 3.92 16.83 -2.04
CA LYS A 207 3.65 17.50 -0.76
C LYS A 207 4.63 17.08 0.32
N LEU A 208 5.01 15.81 0.37
CA LEU A 208 5.98 15.29 1.32
C LEU A 208 7.38 15.87 1.06
N ARG A 209 7.81 15.97 -0.22
CA ARG A 209 9.08 16.62 -0.60
C ARG A 209 9.10 18.09 -0.18
N GLU A 210 8.01 18.82 -0.44
CA GLU A 210 7.88 20.21 -0.02
C GLU A 210 7.98 20.33 1.50
N PHE A 211 7.23 19.53 2.25
CA PHE A 211 7.30 19.50 3.70
C PHE A 211 8.70 19.16 4.21
N ALA A 212 9.34 18.13 3.67
CA ALA A 212 10.68 17.72 4.09
C ALA A 212 11.75 18.80 3.78
N ALA A 213 11.63 19.50 2.64
CA ALA A 213 12.56 20.54 2.25
C ALA A 213 12.47 21.82 3.12
N THR A 214 11.35 22.05 3.81
CA THR A 214 11.11 23.24 4.65
C THR A 214 11.57 23.09 6.10
N HIS A 215 12.10 21.92 6.49
CA HIS A 215 12.55 21.63 7.85
C HIS A 215 14.04 21.28 7.91
N ASP A 216 14.69 21.59 9.03
CA ASP A 216 16.11 21.27 9.25
C ASP A 216 16.31 19.77 9.58
N LEU A 217 15.31 19.13 10.17
CA LEU A 217 15.33 17.73 10.58
C LEU A 217 13.95 17.08 10.31
N ILE A 218 13.97 15.89 9.74
CA ILE A 218 12.75 15.10 9.51
C ILE A 218 12.79 13.79 10.28
N PHE A 219 11.74 13.52 11.05
CA PHE A 219 11.43 12.18 11.54
C PHE A 219 10.31 11.59 10.69
N PHE A 220 10.68 10.60 9.87
CA PHE A 220 9.71 9.86 9.07
C PHE A 220 9.26 8.62 9.82
N VAL A 221 7.98 8.56 10.14
CA VAL A 221 7.39 7.49 10.99
C VAL A 221 6.81 6.39 10.11
N SER A 222 7.37 5.19 10.20
CA SER A 222 6.86 4.03 9.45
C SER A 222 7.34 2.71 10.03
N GLY A 223 6.49 1.68 9.95
CA GLY A 223 6.92 0.32 10.24
C GLY A 223 7.99 -0.15 9.24
N LYS A 224 9.02 -0.84 9.74
CA LYS A 224 10.19 -1.31 8.97
C LYS A 224 9.85 -2.23 7.78
N LYS A 225 8.67 -2.86 7.79
CA LYS A 225 8.18 -3.76 6.74
C LYS A 225 7.34 -3.06 5.66
N SER A 226 7.00 -1.78 5.84
CA SER A 226 6.15 -1.03 4.92
C SER A 226 6.90 -0.67 3.64
N SER A 227 6.50 -1.24 2.51
CA SER A 227 7.06 -0.87 1.18
C SER A 227 6.77 0.58 0.83
N ASN A 228 5.55 1.05 1.08
CA ASN A 228 5.17 2.45 0.88
C ASN A 228 5.95 3.38 1.82
N GLY A 229 6.18 2.96 3.07
CA GLY A 229 7.00 3.72 4.02
C GLY A 229 8.42 3.93 3.54
N LYS A 230 9.07 2.88 3.04
CA LYS A 230 10.43 2.97 2.49
C LYS A 230 10.51 3.90 1.29
N MET A 231 9.59 3.76 0.33
CA MET A 231 9.53 4.62 -0.85
C MET A 231 9.36 6.09 -0.49
N LEU A 232 8.41 6.41 0.40
CA LEU A 232 8.17 7.79 0.83
C LEU A 232 9.34 8.37 1.65
N PHE A 233 10.01 7.54 2.45
CA PHE A 233 11.21 7.95 3.18
C PHE A 233 12.37 8.29 2.24
N GLU A 234 12.58 7.49 1.19
CA GLU A 234 13.58 7.78 0.15
C GLU A 234 13.32 9.12 -0.54
N GLU A 235 12.04 9.48 -0.73
CA GLU A 235 11.68 10.79 -1.27
C GLU A 235 12.01 11.96 -0.31
N CYS A 236 11.88 11.74 1.01
CA CYS A 236 12.35 12.72 1.99
C CYS A 236 13.87 12.90 1.92
N LEU A 237 14.61 11.78 1.84
CA LEU A 237 16.09 11.81 1.76
C LEU A 237 16.60 12.55 0.52
N LYS A 238 15.88 12.49 -0.61
CA LYS A 238 16.27 13.21 -1.84
C LYS A 238 16.30 14.73 -1.68
N VAL A 239 15.49 15.28 -0.77
CA VAL A 239 15.34 16.73 -0.58
C VAL A 239 15.87 17.21 0.76
N ASN A 240 16.00 16.32 1.74
CA ASN A 240 16.54 16.60 3.06
C ASN A 240 17.35 15.40 3.58
N ALA A 241 18.68 15.49 3.48
CA ALA A 241 19.58 14.44 3.93
C ALA A 241 19.51 14.19 5.46
N ASN A 242 19.01 15.18 6.24
CA ASN A 242 18.80 15.04 7.68
C ASN A 242 17.40 14.47 7.98
N SER A 243 17.04 13.38 7.28
CA SER A 243 15.80 12.63 7.47
C SER A 243 16.09 11.28 8.12
N HIS A 244 15.34 10.91 9.16
CA HIS A 244 15.53 9.70 9.93
C HIS A 244 14.25 8.87 9.95
N LEU A 245 14.34 7.59 9.53
CA LEU A 245 13.25 6.63 9.62
C LEU A 245 13.17 6.08 11.03
N ILE A 246 12.03 6.26 11.69
CA ILE A 246 11.75 5.74 13.02
C ILE A 246 10.44 4.98 13.06
N ASP A 247 10.35 3.99 13.92
CA ASP A 247 9.13 3.20 14.16
C ASP A 247 8.44 3.63 15.47
N ASN A 248 9.18 4.28 16.38
CA ASN A 248 8.67 4.71 17.68
C ASN A 248 9.49 5.86 18.27
N GLU A 249 8.96 6.47 19.35
CA GLU A 249 9.58 7.60 20.05
C GLU A 249 10.93 7.28 20.70
N LYS A 250 11.20 6.01 21.04
CA LYS A 250 12.45 5.58 21.68
C LYS A 250 13.63 5.52 20.70
N GLU A 251 13.37 5.54 19.40
CA GLU A 251 14.39 5.58 18.37
C GLU A 251 14.90 7.01 18.09
N ILE A 252 14.35 8.01 18.75
CA ILE A 252 14.81 9.40 18.65
C ILE A 252 16.10 9.55 19.44
N ASP A 253 17.21 9.88 18.71
CA ASP A 253 18.45 10.28 19.34
C ASP A 253 18.36 11.78 19.72
N PRO A 254 18.43 12.15 21.02
CA PRO A 254 18.37 13.54 21.44
C PRO A 254 19.48 14.42 20.85
N SER A 255 20.61 13.83 20.46
CA SER A 255 21.70 14.58 19.85
C SER A 255 21.33 15.20 18.49
N LEU A 256 20.37 14.59 17.76
CA LEU A 256 19.86 15.11 16.49
C LEU A 256 19.06 16.41 16.66
N LEU A 257 18.55 16.68 17.86
CA LEU A 257 17.75 17.87 18.15
C LEU A 257 18.64 19.11 18.38
N GLN A 258 19.96 18.94 18.44
CA GLN A 258 20.89 20.03 18.65
C GLN A 258 21.10 20.83 17.34
N ASN A 259 21.15 22.15 17.47
CA ASN A 259 21.43 23.09 16.36
C ASN A 259 20.39 23.10 15.23
N VAL A 260 19.18 22.55 15.42
CA VAL A 260 18.07 22.65 14.49
C VAL A 260 17.07 23.72 14.92
N LYS A 261 16.45 24.40 13.97
CA LYS A 261 15.43 25.43 14.19
C LYS A 261 14.01 24.89 13.92
N SER A 262 13.92 23.88 13.06
CA SER A 262 12.65 23.29 12.64
C SER A 262 12.73 21.76 12.53
N ILE A 263 11.70 21.06 13.01
CA ILE A 263 11.59 19.61 13.00
C ILE A 263 10.25 19.25 12.38
N GLY A 264 10.27 18.45 11.32
CA GLY A 264 9.09 17.88 10.70
C GLY A 264 8.86 16.42 11.13
N VAL A 265 7.65 16.10 11.50
CA VAL A 265 7.18 14.71 11.74
C VAL A 265 6.23 14.32 10.61
N CYS A 266 6.58 13.33 9.84
CA CYS A 266 5.75 12.82 8.76
C CYS A 266 5.71 11.28 8.77
N GLY A 267 4.86 10.67 7.96
CA GLY A 267 4.71 9.22 8.00
C GLY A 267 4.06 8.63 6.75
N ALA A 268 4.12 7.31 6.68
CA ALA A 268 3.51 6.53 5.62
C ALA A 268 1.97 6.52 5.70
N THR A 269 1.32 6.11 4.60
CA THR A 269 -0.15 5.90 4.55
C THR A 269 -0.63 4.72 5.41
N SER A 270 0.29 4.00 6.05
CA SER A 270 0.03 2.94 7.03
C SER A 270 0.43 3.33 8.45
N THR A 271 0.76 4.61 8.71
CA THR A 271 1.16 5.10 10.03
C THR A 271 -0.05 5.70 10.76
N PRO A 272 -0.36 5.25 12.00
CA PRO A 272 -1.42 5.87 12.78
C PRO A 272 -1.11 7.33 13.11
N LYS A 273 -2.09 8.21 12.98
CA LYS A 273 -1.95 9.63 13.34
C LYS A 273 -1.54 9.80 14.82
N LEU A 274 -2.13 8.99 15.68
CA LEU A 274 -1.82 8.98 17.13
C LEU A 274 -0.34 8.67 17.40
N LEU A 275 0.31 7.82 16.61
CA LEU A 275 1.74 7.54 16.74
C LEU A 275 2.58 8.75 16.39
N MET A 276 2.23 9.49 15.35
CA MET A 276 2.93 10.74 14.98
C MET A 276 2.74 11.82 16.05
N GLU A 277 1.54 11.94 16.61
CA GLU A 277 1.23 12.85 17.73
C GLU A 277 2.05 12.49 18.99
N LYS A 278 2.21 11.20 19.27
CA LYS A 278 3.03 10.72 20.39
C LYS A 278 4.50 11.08 20.21
N ILE A 279 5.03 10.88 19.01
CA ILE A 279 6.40 11.25 18.64
C ILE A 279 6.59 12.78 18.73
N TYR A 280 5.67 13.55 18.19
CA TYR A 280 5.66 15.00 18.29
C TYR A 280 5.71 15.48 19.74
N ASN A 281 4.87 14.93 20.61
CA ASN A 281 4.84 15.28 22.03
C ASN A 281 6.14 14.90 22.74
N HIS A 282 6.73 13.74 22.42
CA HIS A 282 8.00 13.31 22.97
C HIS A 282 9.15 14.26 22.55
N ILE A 283 9.22 14.65 21.28
CA ILE A 283 10.20 15.65 20.81
C ILE A 283 10.04 16.95 21.59
N ARG A 284 8.81 17.42 21.77
CA ARG A 284 8.56 18.66 22.53
C ARG A 284 8.96 18.57 23.99
N THR A 285 8.96 17.40 24.60
CA THR A 285 9.49 17.19 25.96
C THR A 285 10.99 17.30 25.97
N LEU A 286 11.68 16.62 25.04
CA LEU A 286 13.15 16.66 24.92
C LEU A 286 13.72 18.04 24.62
N ILE A 287 12.98 18.89 23.92
CA ILE A 287 13.42 20.27 23.59
C ILE A 287 13.25 21.23 24.78
N LYS A 288 12.41 20.91 25.76
CA LYS A 288 12.17 21.73 26.94
C LYS A 288 13.15 21.46 28.08
N GLU A 289 13.80 20.31 28.04
CA GLU A 289 14.91 19.94 28.93
C GLU A 289 16.25 20.55 28.42
#